data_b9eb52e5e235a31045235c6ddb19d94e
#
_entry.id   b9eb52e5e235a31045235c6ddb19d94e
#
_cell.length_a   1.000
_cell.length_b   1.000
_cell.length_c   1.000
_cell.angle_alpha   90.00
_cell.angle_beta   90.00
_cell.angle_gamma   90.00
#
_symmetry.space_group_name_H-M   'P 1'
#
loop_
_entity.id
_entity.type
_entity.pdbx_description
1 polymer ?
#
loop_
_entity_poly.entity_id
_entity_poly.type
_entity_poly.pdbx_seq_one_letter_code
_entity_poly.pdbx_strand_id
1 'polypeptide(L)'
;MRTRKILTFAAIVLAAVVSGCSNGNKQDTHTDTSEVVFSRQGGIYNEEFELELTSKGAIYYTTDGSDPSESDTSIKYDGEIKVADRSGDANIVSAVSPTLFCTNFSDYSKDDGLICRIDAPSDDAVDKCTVIRAAAKDSAGNWSAVTTQTYFIGSMTDHIDGIEANCKASGSALAVISITMDYDDLFDSEKGIYVKGDVFDNAFEKFIGNKNWIKADDTRKLDANYSQRGREWEREAHIDFFEMNENGADQVLNQDCGIRIQGNYSRSDLQKGFRLYARKDYGDNKFRYDIWGDELKDKDGNTIDKFKTFVLRAGGNCAFTSKYNDTYWQTLAAGVDCSTKASRPCVVYLNGEYW
;
A
#
# COMPACT_ATOMS: atom_id res chain seq x y z
N MET A 1 51.84 -11.91 27.21
CA MET A 1 51.25 -12.87 26.25
C MET A 1 49.90 -13.34 26.82
N ARG A 2 48.80 -12.79 26.35
CA ARG A 2 47.44 -13.26 26.69
C ARG A 2 46.75 -13.63 25.39
N THR A 3 46.54 -14.92 25.19
CA THR A 3 45.85 -15.54 24.06
C THR A 3 44.37 -15.22 24.12
N ARG A 4 43.85 -14.53 23.12
CA ARG A 4 42.38 -14.33 22.88
C ARG A 4 41.84 -15.57 22.18
N LYS A 5 40.93 -16.27 22.83
CA LYS A 5 40.10 -17.30 22.20
C LYS A 5 38.99 -16.63 21.40
N ILE A 6 38.94 -16.90 20.12
CA ILE A 6 37.82 -16.55 19.23
C ILE A 6 36.74 -17.59 19.47
N LEU A 7 35.57 -17.17 19.98
CA LEU A 7 34.36 -17.99 19.99
C LEU A 7 33.58 -17.74 18.70
N THR A 8 33.49 -18.78 17.89
CA THR A 8 32.62 -18.82 16.73
C THR A 8 31.21 -19.14 17.23
N PHE A 9 30.27 -18.21 17.09
CA PHE A 9 28.87 -18.46 17.32
C PHE A 9 28.27 -19.04 16.03
N ALA A 10 27.83 -20.29 16.09
CA ALA A 10 26.99 -20.89 15.07
C ALA A 10 25.56 -20.48 15.38
N ALA A 11 24.95 -19.71 14.49
CA ALA A 11 23.53 -19.39 14.55
C ALA A 11 22.72 -20.62 14.15
N ILE A 12 21.96 -21.18 15.10
CA ILE A 12 20.97 -22.22 14.84
C ILE A 12 19.68 -21.51 14.47
N VAL A 13 19.29 -21.56 13.21
CA VAL A 13 17.98 -21.12 12.75
C VAL A 13 16.96 -22.16 13.19
N LEU A 14 16.11 -21.80 14.16
CA LEU A 14 14.99 -22.63 14.60
C LEU A 14 13.76 -22.25 13.77
N ALA A 15 13.43 -23.08 12.78
CA ALA A 15 12.17 -22.94 12.05
C ALA A 15 11.02 -23.39 12.96
N ALA A 16 10.18 -22.45 13.38
CA ALA A 16 8.95 -22.74 14.10
C ALA A 16 7.86 -23.15 13.11
N VAL A 17 7.56 -24.44 13.03
CA VAL A 17 6.37 -24.95 12.34
C VAL A 17 5.18 -24.74 13.24
N VAL A 18 4.29 -23.84 12.88
CA VAL A 18 2.99 -23.66 13.54
C VAL A 18 2.00 -24.64 12.92
N SER A 19 1.74 -25.75 13.60
CA SER A 19 0.66 -26.66 13.25
C SER A 19 -0.68 -26.10 13.73
N GLY A 20 -1.49 -25.60 12.82
CA GLY A 20 -2.89 -25.28 13.08
C GLY A 20 -3.78 -26.51 12.91
N CYS A 21 -4.43 -26.95 13.96
CA CYS A 21 -5.50 -27.96 13.87
C CYS A 21 -6.77 -27.33 13.30
N SER A 22 -7.24 -27.81 12.16
CA SER A 22 -8.58 -27.52 11.65
C SER A 22 -9.37 -28.82 11.50
N ASN A 23 -10.49 -28.89 12.20
CA ASN A 23 -11.54 -29.88 11.98
C ASN A 23 -12.60 -29.31 11.06
N GLY A 24 -12.92 -30.03 9.98
CA GLY A 24 -14.13 -29.75 9.19
C GLY A 24 -13.99 -30.06 7.71
N ASN A 25 -14.49 -31.24 7.30
CA ASN A 25 -14.55 -31.75 5.93
C ASN A 25 -15.06 -30.74 4.90
N LYS A 26 -14.18 -30.34 3.99
CA LYS A 26 -14.43 -30.14 2.56
C LYS A 26 -13.20 -30.64 1.83
N GLN A 27 -13.41 -31.44 0.83
CA GLN A 27 -12.37 -31.97 -0.03
C GLN A 27 -11.83 -30.83 -0.90
N ASP A 28 -10.88 -30.06 -0.36
CA ASP A 28 -10.07 -29.14 -1.13
C ASP A 28 -8.97 -29.95 -1.79
N THR A 29 -9.06 -30.08 -3.11
CA THR A 29 -7.97 -30.57 -3.95
C THR A 29 -6.87 -29.50 -3.98
N HIS A 30 -6.22 -29.25 -2.86
CA HIS A 30 -4.98 -28.50 -2.83
C HIS A 30 -3.87 -29.39 -3.42
N THR A 31 -3.53 -29.10 -4.66
CA THR A 31 -2.27 -29.52 -5.25
C THR A 31 -1.14 -28.96 -4.38
N ASP A 32 -0.13 -29.82 -4.13
CA ASP A 32 1.01 -29.58 -3.21
C ASP A 32 2.02 -28.56 -3.79
N THR A 33 1.54 -27.41 -4.30
CA THR A 33 2.36 -26.26 -4.70
C THR A 33 2.79 -25.53 -3.43
N SER A 34 4.07 -25.64 -3.07
CA SER A 34 4.59 -24.90 -1.94
C SER A 34 4.71 -23.42 -2.27
N GLU A 35 4.30 -22.57 -1.34
CA GLU A 35 4.52 -21.12 -1.39
C GLU A 35 6.01 -20.80 -1.63
N VAL A 36 6.28 -19.59 -2.16
CA VAL A 36 7.63 -19.10 -2.34
C VAL A 36 8.15 -18.55 -1.01
N VAL A 37 9.32 -19.04 -0.62
CA VAL A 37 10.02 -18.57 0.59
C VAL A 37 11.13 -17.61 0.18
N PHE A 38 11.13 -16.43 0.78
CA PHE A 38 12.12 -15.39 0.61
C PHE A 38 13.23 -15.54 1.65
N SER A 39 14.49 -15.41 1.26
CA SER A 39 15.65 -15.51 2.17
C SER A 39 15.72 -14.37 3.19
N ARG A 40 15.04 -13.24 2.89
CA ARG A 40 14.87 -12.10 3.80
C ARG A 40 13.41 -11.65 3.85
N GLN A 41 12.96 -11.31 5.05
CA GLN A 41 11.65 -10.70 5.26
C GLN A 41 11.66 -9.23 4.79
N GLY A 42 10.49 -8.70 4.40
CA GLY A 42 10.33 -7.28 4.12
C GLY A 42 10.77 -6.40 5.31
N GLY A 43 11.31 -5.24 5.02
CA GLY A 43 11.84 -4.36 6.05
C GLY A 43 12.69 -3.22 5.52
N ILE A 44 13.31 -2.49 6.45
CA ILE A 44 14.25 -1.40 6.17
C ILE A 44 15.66 -1.93 6.36
N TYR A 45 16.52 -1.74 5.36
CA TYR A 45 17.89 -2.24 5.31
C TYR A 45 18.85 -1.10 5.00
N ASN A 46 19.99 -1.06 5.69
CA ASN A 46 21.01 -0.02 5.50
C ASN A 46 21.86 -0.24 4.25
N GLU A 47 21.93 -1.47 3.74
CA GLU A 47 22.78 -1.86 2.63
C GLU A 47 22.01 -2.72 1.62
N GLU A 48 22.39 -2.63 0.35
CA GLU A 48 21.92 -3.53 -0.70
C GLU A 48 22.26 -4.99 -0.42
N PHE A 49 21.48 -5.91 -0.96
CA PHE A 49 21.71 -7.34 -0.77
C PHE A 49 21.14 -8.16 -1.94
N GLU A 50 21.62 -9.40 -2.02
CA GLU A 50 21.07 -10.40 -2.91
C GLU A 50 19.97 -11.18 -2.19
N LEU A 51 18.80 -11.26 -2.83
CA LEU A 51 17.62 -11.98 -2.33
C LEU A 51 17.48 -13.31 -3.04
N GLU A 52 17.41 -14.39 -2.26
CA GLU A 52 17.14 -15.72 -2.76
C GLU A 52 15.67 -16.09 -2.57
N LEU A 53 15.08 -16.75 -3.57
CA LEU A 53 13.74 -17.31 -3.52
C LEU A 53 13.81 -18.83 -3.61
N THR A 54 13.03 -19.54 -2.79
CA THR A 54 12.98 -20.98 -2.79
C THR A 54 11.54 -21.48 -2.84
N SER A 55 11.29 -22.53 -3.63
CA SER A 55 10.04 -23.27 -3.69
C SER A 55 10.28 -24.67 -4.28
N LYS A 56 9.27 -25.56 -4.25
CA LYS A 56 9.31 -26.84 -4.93
C LYS A 56 9.04 -26.74 -6.44
N GLY A 57 8.36 -25.67 -6.88
CA GLY A 57 8.02 -25.40 -8.27
C GLY A 57 8.95 -24.42 -8.95
N ALA A 58 8.73 -24.15 -10.23
CA ALA A 58 9.38 -23.08 -10.95
C ALA A 58 8.86 -21.74 -10.44
N ILE A 59 9.74 -20.84 -9.96
CA ILE A 59 9.35 -19.55 -9.40
C ILE A 59 9.29 -18.50 -10.51
N TYR A 60 8.29 -17.64 -10.41
CA TYR A 60 8.12 -16.44 -11.23
C TYR A 60 7.86 -15.26 -10.31
N TYR A 61 8.35 -14.07 -10.69
CA TYR A 61 8.16 -12.86 -9.88
C TYR A 61 7.93 -11.63 -10.73
N THR A 62 7.35 -10.60 -10.12
CA THR A 62 7.19 -9.25 -10.67
C THR A 62 7.71 -8.21 -9.68
N THR A 63 8.03 -7.01 -10.17
CA THR A 63 8.50 -5.87 -9.36
C THR A 63 7.64 -4.62 -9.55
N ASP A 64 6.58 -4.71 -10.35
CA ASP A 64 5.66 -3.62 -10.72
C ASP A 64 4.30 -3.67 -9.98
N GLY A 65 4.12 -4.66 -9.09
CA GLY A 65 2.89 -4.87 -8.33
C GLY A 65 1.87 -5.79 -8.99
N SER A 66 2.09 -6.22 -10.23
CA SER A 66 1.22 -7.17 -10.94
C SER A 66 1.33 -8.59 -10.36
N ASP A 67 0.31 -9.42 -10.61
CA ASP A 67 0.34 -10.84 -10.23
C ASP A 67 1.29 -11.63 -11.16
N PRO A 68 2.32 -12.31 -10.63
CA PRO A 68 3.27 -13.04 -11.46
C PRO A 68 2.67 -14.23 -12.21
N SER A 69 1.48 -14.70 -11.84
CA SER A 69 0.80 -15.80 -12.53
C SER A 69 0.02 -15.34 -13.77
N GLU A 70 -0.29 -14.05 -13.88
CA GLU A 70 -1.13 -13.47 -14.94
C GLU A 70 -0.41 -12.40 -15.76
N SER A 71 0.69 -11.83 -15.26
CA SER A 71 1.37 -10.67 -15.83
C SER A 71 2.29 -11.03 -16.98
N ASP A 72 2.27 -10.20 -18.02
CA ASP A 72 3.24 -10.24 -19.13
C ASP A 72 4.65 -9.74 -18.71
N THR A 73 4.76 -9.02 -17.59
CA THR A 73 6.04 -8.57 -17.00
C THR A 73 6.67 -9.61 -16.08
N SER A 74 6.03 -10.77 -15.93
CA SER A 74 6.48 -11.84 -15.06
C SER A 74 7.84 -12.39 -15.49
N ILE A 75 8.78 -12.41 -14.56
CA ILE A 75 10.16 -12.87 -14.77
C ILE A 75 10.32 -14.26 -14.14
N LYS A 76 10.84 -15.21 -14.90
CA LYS A 76 11.20 -16.50 -14.34
C LYS A 76 12.45 -16.34 -13.47
N TYR A 77 12.36 -16.79 -12.23
CA TYR A 77 13.48 -16.77 -11.30
C TYR A 77 14.53 -17.81 -11.72
N ASP A 78 15.76 -17.37 -11.92
CA ASP A 78 16.91 -18.21 -12.33
C ASP A 78 18.17 -17.95 -11.50
N GLY A 79 18.08 -17.13 -10.44
CA GLY A 79 19.18 -16.78 -9.56
C GLY A 79 18.80 -15.64 -8.60
N GLU A 80 19.77 -15.14 -7.86
CA GLU A 80 19.59 -14.07 -6.87
C GLU A 80 19.02 -12.79 -7.48
N ILE A 81 18.14 -12.12 -6.75
CA ILE A 81 17.57 -10.81 -7.12
C ILE A 81 18.31 -9.74 -6.33
N LYS A 82 18.96 -8.82 -7.03
CA LYS A 82 19.60 -7.69 -6.38
C LYS A 82 18.53 -6.70 -5.86
N VAL A 83 18.51 -6.48 -4.55
CA VAL A 83 17.68 -5.46 -3.89
C VAL A 83 18.61 -4.30 -3.52
N ALA A 84 18.42 -3.15 -4.15
CA ALA A 84 19.30 -1.99 -4.06
C ALA A 84 18.52 -0.69 -3.89
N ASP A 85 19.23 0.42 -3.66
CA ASP A 85 18.67 1.77 -3.65
C ASP A 85 18.07 2.10 -5.03
N ARG A 86 16.82 2.54 -5.02
CA ARG A 86 16.03 2.90 -6.20
C ARG A 86 15.81 4.41 -6.34
N SER A 87 16.50 5.23 -5.58
CA SER A 87 16.33 6.70 -5.59
C SER A 87 16.57 7.34 -6.97
N GLY A 88 17.39 6.70 -7.83
CA GLY A 88 17.68 7.13 -9.19
C GLY A 88 16.73 6.58 -10.27
N ASP A 89 15.79 5.71 -9.91
CA ASP A 89 14.88 5.10 -10.88
C ASP A 89 13.80 6.09 -11.34
N ALA A 90 13.29 5.89 -12.55
CA ALA A 90 12.17 6.65 -13.06
C ALA A 90 10.88 6.36 -12.24
N ASN A 91 10.05 7.38 -12.07
CA ASN A 91 8.71 7.21 -11.52
C ASN A 91 7.83 6.40 -12.47
N ILE A 92 7.01 5.52 -11.93
CA ILE A 92 5.98 4.75 -12.66
C ILE A 92 4.60 5.22 -12.22
N VAL A 93 4.28 5.01 -10.94
CA VAL A 93 2.98 5.39 -10.36
C VAL A 93 2.86 6.90 -10.24
N SER A 94 3.89 7.55 -9.75
CA SER A 94 3.94 9.02 -9.59
C SER A 94 4.12 9.78 -10.90
N ALA A 95 4.51 9.11 -12.00
CA ALA A 95 4.57 9.69 -13.33
C ALA A 95 3.20 9.87 -14.00
N VAL A 96 2.16 9.23 -13.45
CA VAL A 96 0.80 9.36 -13.99
C VAL A 96 0.36 10.81 -13.97
N SER A 97 -0.08 11.32 -15.11
CA SER A 97 -0.52 12.70 -15.25
C SER A 97 -1.64 13.04 -14.26
N PRO A 98 -1.48 14.08 -13.43
CA PRO A 98 -2.55 14.53 -12.54
C PRO A 98 -3.87 14.81 -13.25
N THR A 99 -3.85 15.15 -14.55
CA THR A 99 -5.05 15.32 -15.37
C THR A 99 -5.88 14.04 -15.50
N LEU A 100 -5.27 12.85 -15.39
CA LEU A 100 -6.00 11.58 -15.46
C LEU A 100 -6.81 11.29 -14.20
N PHE A 101 -6.35 11.69 -13.04
CA PHE A 101 -6.95 11.28 -11.77
C PHE A 101 -7.44 12.40 -10.86
N CYS A 102 -7.24 13.68 -11.24
CA CYS A 102 -7.65 14.82 -10.43
C CYS A 102 -8.56 15.76 -11.20
N THR A 103 -9.68 16.18 -10.59
CA THR A 103 -10.55 17.23 -11.10
C THR A 103 -10.49 18.49 -10.26
N ASN A 104 -9.92 18.42 -9.06
CA ASN A 104 -9.90 19.55 -8.13
C ASN A 104 -9.10 20.75 -8.63
N PHE A 105 -8.09 20.51 -9.46
CA PHE A 105 -7.21 21.52 -10.04
C PHE A 105 -7.31 21.58 -11.57
N SER A 106 -8.29 20.96 -12.17
CA SER A 106 -8.44 20.86 -13.62
C SER A 106 -9.58 21.74 -14.11
N ASP A 107 -9.25 22.88 -14.69
CA ASP A 107 -10.19 23.67 -15.49
C ASP A 107 -10.37 23.00 -16.85
N TYR A 108 -11.40 23.40 -17.58
CA TYR A 108 -11.60 23.02 -18.97
C TYR A 108 -11.68 24.25 -19.86
N SER A 109 -10.98 24.20 -21.00
CA SER A 109 -11.22 25.11 -22.11
C SER A 109 -11.59 24.34 -23.35
N LYS A 110 -12.36 24.98 -24.26
CA LYS A 110 -12.74 24.35 -25.54
C LYS A 110 -11.54 24.05 -26.43
N ASP A 111 -10.49 24.89 -26.32
CA ASP A 111 -9.32 24.80 -27.19
C ASP A 111 -8.27 23.82 -26.65
N ASP A 112 -8.15 23.68 -25.31
CA ASP A 112 -7.08 22.92 -24.65
C ASP A 112 -7.59 21.65 -23.94
N GLY A 113 -8.91 21.46 -23.84
CA GLY A 113 -9.51 20.35 -23.08
C GLY A 113 -9.42 20.56 -21.57
N LEU A 114 -9.22 19.46 -20.82
CA LEU A 114 -8.99 19.52 -19.37
C LEU A 114 -7.56 19.93 -19.08
N ILE A 115 -7.40 21.04 -18.36
CA ILE A 115 -6.12 21.63 -18.01
C ILE A 115 -5.86 21.41 -16.51
N CYS A 116 -4.86 20.60 -16.18
CA CYS A 116 -4.37 20.48 -14.80
C CYS A 116 -3.24 21.49 -14.59
N ARG A 117 -3.27 22.16 -13.43
CA ARG A 117 -2.27 23.18 -13.06
C ARG A 117 -1.15 22.62 -12.18
N ILE A 118 -1.14 21.33 -11.98
CA ILE A 118 -0.15 20.62 -11.15
C ILE A 118 0.51 19.57 -12.03
N ASP A 119 1.83 19.61 -12.06
CA ASP A 119 2.64 18.61 -12.76
C ASP A 119 2.90 17.40 -11.87
N ALA A 120 3.22 16.27 -12.48
CA ALA A 120 3.75 15.10 -11.77
C ALA A 120 5.12 15.47 -11.15
N PRO A 121 5.50 14.86 -10.01
CA PRO A 121 6.80 15.10 -9.40
C PRO A 121 7.93 14.57 -10.29
N SER A 122 9.13 15.17 -10.17
CA SER A 122 10.34 14.61 -10.80
C SER A 122 10.77 13.30 -10.14
N ASP A 123 11.55 12.51 -10.85
CA ASP A 123 11.98 11.18 -10.39
C ASP A 123 12.75 11.23 -9.06
N ASP A 124 13.59 12.24 -8.87
CA ASP A 124 14.38 12.47 -7.68
C ASP A 124 13.59 13.05 -6.49
N ALA A 125 12.34 13.46 -6.71
CA ALA A 125 11.47 13.98 -5.66
C ALA A 125 10.59 12.89 -5.01
N VAL A 126 10.68 11.65 -5.47
CA VAL A 126 9.85 10.53 -4.99
C VAL A 126 10.73 9.45 -4.40
N ASP A 127 10.58 9.21 -3.10
CA ASP A 127 11.22 8.08 -2.43
C ASP A 127 10.67 6.77 -2.96
N LYS A 128 11.55 5.75 -3.08
CA LYS A 128 11.17 4.47 -3.68
C LYS A 128 11.61 3.29 -2.81
N CYS A 129 10.82 2.23 -2.84
CA CYS A 129 11.16 0.94 -2.27
C CYS A 129 11.02 -0.17 -3.31
N THR A 130 11.63 -1.32 -3.05
CA THR A 130 11.51 -2.48 -3.92
C THR A 130 10.36 -3.36 -3.42
N VAL A 131 9.39 -3.63 -4.30
CA VAL A 131 8.34 -4.60 -4.06
C VAL A 131 8.60 -5.82 -4.93
N ILE A 132 8.53 -7.00 -4.35
CA ILE A 132 8.65 -8.26 -5.08
C ILE A 132 7.43 -9.12 -4.76
N ARG A 133 6.70 -9.50 -5.80
CA ARG A 133 5.62 -10.48 -5.75
C ARG A 133 6.10 -11.76 -6.43
N ALA A 134 5.95 -12.90 -5.78
CA ALA A 134 6.43 -14.16 -6.34
C ALA A 134 5.42 -15.29 -6.15
N ALA A 135 5.31 -16.15 -7.16
CA ALA A 135 4.50 -17.37 -7.13
C ALA A 135 5.28 -18.52 -7.77
N ALA A 136 4.99 -19.73 -7.33
CA ALA A 136 5.58 -20.96 -7.87
C ALA A 136 4.58 -21.72 -8.73
N LYS A 137 5.06 -22.27 -9.85
CA LYS A 137 4.28 -23.13 -10.74
C LYS A 137 4.77 -24.56 -10.66
N ASP A 138 3.87 -25.49 -10.36
CA ASP A 138 4.21 -26.91 -10.29
C ASP A 138 4.34 -27.54 -11.69
N SER A 139 4.74 -28.82 -11.74
CA SER A 139 4.88 -29.58 -12.99
C SER A 139 3.55 -29.86 -13.70
N ALA A 140 2.42 -29.72 -13.00
CA ALA A 140 1.08 -29.87 -13.57
C ALA A 140 0.52 -28.53 -14.11
N GLY A 141 1.24 -27.42 -13.86
CA GLY A 141 0.86 -26.09 -14.31
C GLY A 141 0.05 -25.27 -13.31
N ASN A 142 -0.15 -25.76 -12.08
CA ASN A 142 -0.87 -25.04 -11.04
C ASN A 142 0.05 -24.02 -10.35
N TRP A 143 -0.51 -22.88 -10.00
CA TRP A 143 0.19 -21.81 -9.27
C TRP A 143 -0.01 -21.93 -7.76
N SER A 144 1.01 -21.55 -6.99
CA SER A 144 0.88 -21.31 -5.55
C SER A 144 0.13 -20.00 -5.29
N ALA A 145 -0.19 -19.72 -4.03
CA ALA A 145 -0.49 -18.36 -3.61
C ALA A 145 0.70 -17.42 -3.90
N VAL A 146 0.40 -16.14 -4.13
CA VAL A 146 1.42 -15.11 -4.31
C VAL A 146 1.97 -14.72 -2.93
N THR A 147 3.28 -14.65 -2.81
CA THR A 147 3.98 -14.08 -1.65
C THR A 147 4.54 -12.73 -2.03
N THR A 148 4.27 -11.70 -1.23
CA THR A 148 4.72 -10.32 -1.49
C THR A 148 5.62 -9.84 -0.36
N GLN A 149 6.71 -9.15 -0.69
CA GLN A 149 7.60 -8.51 0.27
C GLN A 149 8.04 -7.13 -0.23
N THR A 150 8.16 -6.17 0.71
CA THR A 150 8.62 -4.80 0.43
C THR A 150 9.92 -4.52 1.17
N TYR A 151 10.90 -3.95 0.44
CA TYR A 151 12.24 -3.63 0.95
C TYR A 151 12.57 -2.16 0.74
N PHE A 152 12.98 -1.47 1.80
CA PHE A 152 13.45 -0.10 1.79
C PHE A 152 14.96 -0.07 1.94
N ILE A 153 15.67 0.62 1.03
CA ILE A 153 17.14 0.69 1.02
C ILE A 153 17.60 2.09 0.61
N GLY A 154 18.70 2.53 1.18
CA GLY A 154 19.41 3.71 0.76
C GLY A 154 18.80 5.02 1.27
N SER A 155 18.71 6.04 0.41
CA SER A 155 18.28 7.40 0.78
C SER A 155 16.83 7.49 1.27
N MET A 156 16.01 6.50 1.01
CA MET A 156 14.66 6.42 1.55
C MET A 156 14.63 6.28 3.07
N THR A 157 15.65 5.63 3.65
CA THR A 157 15.75 5.49 5.09
C THR A 157 15.89 6.87 5.76
N ASP A 158 16.59 7.80 5.14
CA ASP A 158 16.79 9.16 5.66
C ASP A 158 15.47 9.94 5.76
N HIS A 159 14.58 9.78 4.76
CA HIS A 159 13.26 10.39 4.78
C HIS A 159 12.40 9.80 5.90
N ILE A 160 12.32 8.48 5.98
CA ILE A 160 11.56 7.78 7.01
C ILE A 160 12.09 8.12 8.40
N ASP A 161 13.40 8.09 8.59
CA ASP A 161 14.08 8.40 9.85
C ASP A 161 13.80 9.83 10.30
N GLY A 162 13.80 10.80 9.37
CA GLY A 162 13.46 12.18 9.66
C GLY A 162 12.03 12.37 10.16
N ILE A 163 11.05 11.68 9.54
CA ILE A 163 9.67 11.69 9.98
C ILE A 163 9.51 10.98 11.32
N GLU A 164 10.17 9.84 11.48
CA GLU A 164 10.10 9.04 12.70
C GLU A 164 10.68 9.77 13.92
N ALA A 165 11.79 10.49 13.76
CA ALA A 165 12.35 11.32 14.81
C ALA A 165 11.36 12.39 15.29
N ASN A 166 10.60 13.01 14.37
CA ASN A 166 9.55 13.98 14.72
C ASN A 166 8.36 13.30 15.43
N CYS A 167 7.97 12.10 15.00
CA CYS A 167 6.93 11.32 15.66
C CYS A 167 7.34 10.95 17.08
N LYS A 168 8.55 10.45 17.29
CA LYS A 168 9.10 10.14 18.64
C LYS A 168 9.13 11.37 19.54
N ALA A 169 9.55 12.52 19.02
CA ALA A 169 9.57 13.77 19.77
C ALA A 169 8.18 14.22 20.21
N SER A 170 7.12 13.85 19.48
CA SER A 170 5.72 14.10 19.82
C SER A 170 5.06 13.00 20.66
N GLY A 171 5.78 11.92 20.97
CA GLY A 171 5.26 10.75 21.70
C GLY A 171 4.42 9.80 20.85
N SER A 172 4.51 9.90 19.53
CA SER A 172 3.82 9.01 18.58
C SER A 172 4.79 8.01 17.96
N ALA A 173 4.29 6.86 17.52
CA ALA A 173 5.02 5.92 16.68
C ALA A 173 4.64 6.15 15.21
N LEU A 174 5.63 6.11 14.31
CA LEU A 174 5.40 6.17 12.88
C LEU A 174 5.06 4.77 12.35
N ALA A 175 4.00 4.68 11.55
CA ALA A 175 3.71 3.51 10.74
C ALA A 175 4.19 3.75 9.29
N VAL A 176 4.86 2.75 8.70
CA VAL A 176 5.21 2.75 7.28
C VAL A 176 4.37 1.68 6.59
N ILE A 177 3.62 2.07 5.57
CA ILE A 177 2.65 1.20 4.90
C ILE A 177 2.98 1.13 3.42
N SER A 178 3.24 -0.07 2.93
CA SER A 178 3.35 -0.34 1.49
C SER A 178 2.07 -1.00 0.99
N ILE A 179 1.48 -0.44 -0.05
CA ILE A 179 0.34 -1.00 -0.78
C ILE A 179 0.83 -1.45 -2.15
N THR A 180 0.57 -2.71 -2.46
CA THR A 180 0.94 -3.30 -3.74
C THR A 180 -0.32 -3.82 -4.44
N MET A 181 -0.54 -3.42 -5.67
CA MET A 181 -1.69 -3.85 -6.46
C MET A 181 -1.43 -3.70 -7.96
N ASP A 182 -2.28 -4.30 -8.76
CA ASP A 182 -2.21 -4.18 -10.20
C ASP A 182 -2.32 -2.71 -10.64
N TYR A 183 -1.43 -2.29 -11.56
CA TYR A 183 -1.39 -0.91 -12.07
C TYR A 183 -2.70 -0.51 -12.75
N ASP A 184 -3.30 -1.41 -13.52
CA ASP A 184 -4.56 -1.16 -14.22
C ASP A 184 -5.74 -1.01 -13.25
N ASP A 185 -5.71 -1.69 -12.11
CA ASP A 185 -6.72 -1.52 -11.07
C ASP A 185 -6.70 -0.12 -10.42
N LEU A 186 -5.56 0.59 -10.55
CA LEU A 186 -5.44 2.00 -10.18
C LEU A 186 -5.82 2.94 -11.33
N PHE A 187 -5.29 2.74 -12.54
CA PHE A 187 -5.19 3.78 -13.56
C PHE A 187 -5.85 3.46 -14.91
N ASP A 188 -6.37 2.26 -15.14
CA ASP A 188 -7.13 1.93 -16.35
C ASP A 188 -8.43 2.76 -16.42
N SER A 189 -8.86 3.11 -17.64
CA SER A 189 -10.03 3.99 -17.86
C SER A 189 -11.36 3.34 -17.43
N GLU A 190 -11.50 2.04 -17.59
CA GLU A 190 -12.72 1.29 -17.30
C GLU A 190 -12.75 0.84 -15.82
N LYS A 191 -11.69 0.15 -15.37
CA LYS A 191 -11.64 -0.52 -14.06
C LYS A 191 -10.85 0.22 -12.98
N GLY A 192 -10.00 1.18 -13.36
CA GLY A 192 -9.11 1.89 -12.44
C GLY A 192 -9.86 2.72 -11.42
N ILE A 193 -9.56 2.49 -10.12
CA ILE A 193 -10.28 3.16 -9.03
C ILE A 193 -9.74 4.55 -8.71
N TYR A 194 -8.55 4.90 -9.20
CA TYR A 194 -7.90 6.16 -8.86
C TYR A 194 -8.12 7.28 -9.89
N VAL A 195 -8.50 6.92 -11.10
CA VAL A 195 -8.69 7.84 -12.24
C VAL A 195 -10.10 8.43 -12.32
N LYS A 196 -10.26 9.40 -13.22
CA LYS A 196 -11.56 9.89 -13.67
C LYS A 196 -12.31 8.81 -14.45
N GLY A 197 -11.64 8.20 -15.40
CA GLY A 197 -12.06 7.08 -16.20
C GLY A 197 -13.32 7.33 -17.02
N ASP A 198 -13.85 6.26 -17.61
CA ASP A 198 -15.00 6.30 -18.52
C ASP A 198 -16.28 6.85 -17.85
N VAL A 199 -16.40 6.67 -16.53
CA VAL A 199 -17.53 7.25 -15.78
C VAL A 199 -17.51 8.78 -15.88
N PHE A 200 -16.34 9.40 -15.73
CA PHE A 200 -16.19 10.83 -15.84
C PHE A 200 -16.38 11.30 -17.28
N ASP A 201 -15.78 10.64 -18.23
CA ASP A 201 -15.85 11.04 -19.64
C ASP A 201 -17.32 11.06 -20.12
N ASN A 202 -18.08 10.03 -19.81
CA ASN A 202 -19.51 9.96 -20.09
C ASN A 202 -20.33 11.05 -19.41
N ALA A 203 -19.98 11.42 -18.16
CA ALA A 203 -20.67 12.50 -17.42
C ALA A 203 -20.25 13.87 -17.98
N PHE A 204 -18.99 14.04 -18.33
CA PHE A 204 -18.39 15.27 -18.81
C PHE A 204 -18.90 15.65 -20.21
N GLU A 205 -18.99 14.70 -21.14
CA GLU A 205 -19.58 14.93 -22.48
C GLU A 205 -20.98 15.54 -22.40
N LYS A 206 -21.81 15.03 -21.48
CA LYS A 206 -23.17 15.56 -21.26
C LYS A 206 -23.15 16.94 -20.63
N PHE A 207 -22.19 17.20 -19.75
CA PHE A 207 -22.07 18.43 -18.98
C PHE A 207 -21.49 19.60 -19.79
N ILE A 208 -20.50 19.33 -20.67
CA ILE A 208 -19.78 20.34 -21.44
C ILE A 208 -20.70 21.09 -22.40
N GLY A 209 -21.55 20.39 -23.16
CA GLY A 209 -22.48 21.00 -24.13
C GLY A 209 -21.77 22.03 -25.03
N ASN A 210 -22.26 23.27 -24.99
CA ASN A 210 -21.70 24.40 -25.75
C ASN A 210 -20.81 25.32 -24.91
N LYS A 211 -20.32 24.88 -23.74
CA LYS A 211 -19.48 25.70 -22.87
C LYS A 211 -18.08 25.85 -23.44
N ASN A 212 -17.55 27.07 -23.42
CA ASN A 212 -16.17 27.34 -23.84
C ASN A 212 -15.17 27.25 -22.67
N TRP A 213 -15.66 27.35 -21.43
CA TRP A 213 -14.86 27.28 -20.23
C TRP A 213 -15.66 26.69 -19.08
N ILE A 214 -15.01 25.84 -18.26
CA ILE A 214 -15.58 25.25 -17.03
C ILE A 214 -14.49 25.28 -15.95
N LYS A 215 -14.89 25.69 -14.75
CA LYS A 215 -13.96 25.71 -13.59
C LYS A 215 -13.81 24.34 -12.98
N ALA A 216 -12.68 24.12 -12.33
CA ALA A 216 -12.39 22.89 -11.58
C ALA A 216 -13.49 22.52 -10.58
N ASP A 217 -14.06 23.49 -9.86
CA ASP A 217 -15.13 23.24 -8.91
C ASP A 217 -16.41 22.64 -9.52
N ASP A 218 -16.66 22.88 -10.80
CA ASP A 218 -17.81 22.27 -11.49
C ASP A 218 -17.47 20.89 -12.04
N THR A 219 -16.26 20.69 -12.55
CA THR A 219 -15.81 19.36 -13.02
C THR A 219 -15.70 18.34 -11.89
N ARG A 220 -15.26 18.77 -10.69
CA ARG A 220 -15.14 17.89 -9.52
C ARG A 220 -16.47 17.36 -8.96
N LYS A 221 -17.60 17.93 -9.37
CA LYS A 221 -18.94 17.49 -8.97
C LYS A 221 -19.48 16.37 -9.86
N LEU A 222 -18.83 16.12 -10.99
CA LEU A 222 -19.22 15.05 -11.90
C LEU A 222 -18.82 13.69 -11.35
N ASP A 223 -19.59 12.68 -11.72
CA ASP A 223 -19.23 11.30 -11.41
C ASP A 223 -17.94 10.93 -12.12
N ALA A 224 -17.14 10.07 -11.48
CA ALA A 224 -15.87 9.56 -11.96
C ALA A 224 -15.64 8.15 -11.40
N ASN A 225 -14.71 7.39 -11.92
CA ASN A 225 -14.36 6.08 -11.37
C ASN A 225 -14.02 6.20 -9.87
N TYR A 226 -13.18 7.17 -9.48
CA TYR A 226 -12.81 7.37 -8.07
C TYR A 226 -14.01 7.76 -7.19
N SER A 227 -15.13 8.23 -7.73
CA SER A 227 -16.31 8.59 -6.95
C SER A 227 -17.21 7.39 -6.66
N GLN A 228 -17.03 6.30 -7.37
CA GLN A 228 -17.86 5.11 -7.30
C GLN A 228 -17.74 4.41 -5.94
N ARG A 229 -18.75 3.63 -5.60
CA ARG A 229 -18.91 2.96 -4.31
C ARG A 229 -19.42 1.55 -4.54
N GLY A 230 -19.33 0.73 -3.50
CA GLY A 230 -19.82 -0.64 -3.58
C GLY A 230 -18.70 -1.66 -3.70
N ARG A 231 -19.07 -2.92 -3.72
CA ARG A 231 -18.15 -4.03 -3.79
C ARG A 231 -17.50 -4.16 -5.17
N GLU A 232 -18.21 -3.78 -6.18
CA GLU A 232 -17.79 -3.78 -7.60
C GLU A 232 -16.62 -2.82 -7.88
N TRP A 233 -16.41 -1.84 -6.99
CA TRP A 233 -15.30 -0.89 -7.02
C TRP A 233 -14.25 -1.18 -5.94
N GLU A 234 -14.22 -2.40 -5.42
CA GLU A 234 -13.16 -2.92 -4.56
C GLU A 234 -12.16 -3.68 -5.44
N ARG A 235 -10.87 -3.37 -5.27
CA ARG A 235 -9.78 -4.08 -5.95
C ARG A 235 -9.00 -4.89 -4.96
N GLU A 236 -8.33 -5.92 -5.43
CA GLU A 236 -7.37 -6.66 -4.65
C GLU A 236 -6.10 -5.84 -4.46
N ALA A 237 -5.50 -5.92 -3.29
CA ALA A 237 -4.22 -5.31 -2.96
C ALA A 237 -3.53 -6.11 -1.87
N HIS A 238 -2.22 -6.03 -1.85
CA HIS A 238 -1.40 -6.49 -0.74
C HIS A 238 -1.03 -5.33 0.16
N ILE A 239 -0.97 -5.55 1.47
CA ILE A 239 -0.50 -4.57 2.44
C ILE A 239 0.66 -5.14 3.25
N ASP A 240 1.77 -4.39 3.25
CA ASP A 240 2.82 -4.49 4.26
C ASP A 240 2.69 -3.33 5.24
N PHE A 241 2.66 -3.63 6.52
CA PHE A 241 2.63 -2.63 7.58
C PHE A 241 3.85 -2.81 8.46
N PHE A 242 4.66 -1.77 8.57
CA PHE A 242 5.89 -1.75 9.34
C PHE A 242 5.75 -0.81 10.52
N GLU A 243 6.21 -1.26 11.70
CA GLU A 243 6.42 -0.43 12.89
C GLU A 243 7.89 -0.07 13.00
N MET A 244 8.15 1.23 13.07
CA MET A 244 9.50 1.71 13.31
C MET A 244 9.96 1.42 14.74
N ASN A 245 11.17 0.93 14.91
CA ASN A 245 11.81 0.68 16.18
C ASN A 245 13.29 1.10 16.18
N GLU A 246 14.00 0.91 17.29
CA GLU A 246 15.42 1.28 17.44
C GLU A 246 16.40 0.48 16.56
N ASN A 247 15.96 -0.65 16.00
CA ASN A 247 16.76 -1.54 15.16
C ASN A 247 16.35 -1.48 13.67
N GLY A 248 15.44 -0.57 13.30
CA GLY A 248 14.89 -0.45 11.95
C GLY A 248 13.37 -0.52 11.96
N ALA A 249 12.78 -1.57 11.42
CA ALA A 249 11.34 -1.75 11.38
C ALA A 249 10.94 -3.23 11.48
N ASP A 250 9.84 -3.50 12.18
CA ASP A 250 9.20 -4.81 12.21
C ASP A 250 8.02 -4.84 11.24
N GLN A 251 7.98 -5.84 10.34
CA GLN A 251 6.82 -6.11 9.50
C GLN A 251 5.72 -6.79 10.35
N VAL A 252 4.72 -6.02 10.75
CA VAL A 252 3.68 -6.46 11.71
C VAL A 252 2.39 -6.93 11.04
N LEU A 253 2.16 -6.53 9.78
CA LEU A 253 1.15 -7.12 8.90
C LEU A 253 1.76 -7.32 7.52
N ASN A 254 1.46 -8.45 6.92
CA ASN A 254 1.74 -8.81 5.53
C ASN A 254 0.59 -9.70 5.08
N GLN A 255 -0.35 -9.12 4.34
CA GLN A 255 -1.53 -9.85 3.89
C GLN A 255 -2.24 -9.19 2.72
N ASP A 256 -2.99 -10.00 1.96
CA ASP A 256 -3.89 -9.51 0.93
C ASP A 256 -5.19 -8.96 1.53
N CYS A 257 -5.75 -7.96 0.86
CA CYS A 257 -6.94 -7.26 1.28
C CYS A 257 -7.68 -6.64 0.10
N GLY A 258 -8.90 -6.19 0.32
CA GLY A 258 -9.60 -5.33 -0.61
C GLY A 258 -9.29 -3.86 -0.34
N ILE A 259 -9.17 -3.06 -1.39
CA ILE A 259 -8.95 -1.62 -1.32
C ILE A 259 -10.02 -0.84 -2.08
N ARG A 260 -10.45 0.29 -1.54
CA ARG A 260 -11.35 1.25 -2.22
C ARG A 260 -10.92 2.68 -1.92
N ILE A 261 -11.23 3.60 -2.84
CA ILE A 261 -11.07 5.03 -2.56
C ILE A 261 -12.01 5.44 -1.42
N GLN A 262 -11.46 6.15 -0.44
CA GLN A 262 -12.17 6.65 0.74
C GLN A 262 -12.38 8.16 0.66
N GLY A 263 -13.53 8.61 1.11
CA GLY A 263 -13.87 10.02 1.17
C GLY A 263 -15.22 10.34 0.56
N ASN A 264 -15.49 11.61 0.43
CA ASN A 264 -16.62 12.14 -0.31
C ASN A 264 -16.08 13.11 -1.38
N TYR A 265 -15.98 14.37 -1.08
CA TYR A 265 -15.45 15.41 -1.96
C TYR A 265 -13.94 15.25 -2.21
N SER A 266 -13.18 14.80 -1.20
CA SER A 266 -11.75 14.53 -1.31
C SER A 266 -11.36 13.38 -2.25
N ARG A 267 -12.33 12.64 -2.79
CA ARG A 267 -12.06 11.64 -3.85
C ARG A 267 -11.57 12.28 -5.15
N SER A 268 -11.90 13.55 -5.38
CA SER A 268 -11.46 14.32 -6.55
C SER A 268 -10.11 15.01 -6.37
N ASP A 269 -9.49 14.89 -5.18
CA ASP A 269 -8.17 15.47 -4.89
C ASP A 269 -7.04 14.66 -5.55
N LEU A 270 -5.83 15.23 -5.59
CA LEU A 270 -4.64 14.54 -6.07
C LEU A 270 -4.35 13.31 -5.21
N GLN A 271 -4.10 13.51 -3.93
CA GLN A 271 -3.88 12.43 -2.98
C GLN A 271 -5.23 11.99 -2.38
N LYS A 272 -5.64 10.78 -2.73
CA LYS A 272 -6.91 10.20 -2.28
C LYS A 272 -6.68 9.32 -1.05
N GLY A 273 -7.65 9.29 -0.13
CA GLY A 273 -7.63 8.34 0.96
C GLY A 273 -8.05 6.94 0.49
N PHE A 274 -7.56 5.93 1.19
CA PHE A 274 -7.92 4.53 0.95
C PHE A 274 -8.67 3.94 2.15
N ARG A 275 -9.56 2.99 1.87
CA ARG A 275 -10.12 2.10 2.88
C ARG A 275 -9.75 0.67 2.54
N LEU A 276 -9.13 0.00 3.50
CA LEU A 276 -8.71 -1.39 3.40
C LEU A 276 -9.73 -2.31 4.07
N TYR A 277 -9.93 -3.48 3.49
CA TYR A 277 -10.90 -4.48 3.92
C TYR A 277 -10.26 -5.85 4.01
N ALA A 278 -10.12 -6.39 5.22
CA ALA A 278 -9.77 -7.79 5.40
C ALA A 278 -10.98 -8.67 5.13
N ARG A 279 -10.91 -9.50 4.10
CA ARG A 279 -11.99 -10.41 3.67
C ARG A 279 -11.44 -11.79 3.35
N LYS A 280 -12.27 -12.80 3.57
CA LYS A 280 -11.95 -14.19 3.22
C LYS A 280 -11.66 -14.41 1.73
N ASP A 281 -12.19 -13.54 0.87
CA ASP A 281 -11.99 -13.63 -0.58
C ASP A 281 -10.54 -13.31 -0.98
N TYR A 282 -9.83 -12.54 -0.13
CA TYR A 282 -8.44 -12.17 -0.32
C TYR A 282 -7.47 -12.92 0.63
N GLY A 283 -7.98 -13.70 1.59
CA GLY A 283 -7.18 -14.40 2.59
C GLY A 283 -7.74 -14.21 3.99
N ASP A 284 -7.00 -13.56 4.88
CA ASP A 284 -7.44 -13.30 6.25
C ASP A 284 -8.61 -12.32 6.32
N ASN A 285 -9.59 -12.64 7.15
CA ASN A 285 -10.80 -11.81 7.32
C ASN A 285 -10.66 -10.75 8.42
N LYS A 286 -9.45 -10.51 8.89
CA LYS A 286 -9.08 -9.52 9.90
C LYS A 286 -7.63 -9.06 9.72
N PHE A 287 -7.38 -7.80 9.90
CA PHE A 287 -6.07 -7.27 10.23
C PHE A 287 -5.83 -7.57 11.71
N ARG A 288 -4.82 -8.40 12.03
CA ARG A 288 -4.55 -8.89 13.40
C ARG A 288 -3.31 -8.23 13.96
N TYR A 289 -3.47 -6.99 14.37
CA TYR A 289 -2.43 -6.19 14.98
C TYR A 289 -3.05 -5.04 15.78
N ASP A 290 -2.43 -4.65 16.89
CA ASP A 290 -2.80 -3.46 17.65
C ASP A 290 -2.33 -2.19 16.93
N ILE A 291 -3.09 -1.78 15.90
CA ILE A 291 -2.74 -0.64 15.02
C ILE A 291 -2.58 0.67 15.81
N TRP A 292 -3.26 0.85 16.92
CA TRP A 292 -3.30 2.11 17.68
C TRP A 292 -2.57 2.07 19.02
N GLY A 293 -1.75 1.03 19.27
CA GLY A 293 -0.84 1.00 20.41
C GLY A 293 -1.55 1.11 21.76
N ASP A 294 -2.52 0.24 22.01
CA ASP A 294 -3.26 0.16 23.28
C ASP A 294 -4.28 1.29 23.54
N GLU A 295 -4.46 2.22 22.57
CA GLU A 295 -5.45 3.31 22.71
C GLU A 295 -6.90 2.82 22.62
N LEU A 296 -7.15 1.73 21.85
CA LEU A 296 -8.50 1.19 21.70
C LEU A 296 -8.74 0.00 22.62
N LYS A 297 -9.71 0.15 23.49
CA LYS A 297 -10.16 -0.89 24.42
C LYS A 297 -11.59 -1.32 24.14
N ASP A 298 -11.88 -2.58 24.35
CA ASP A 298 -13.25 -3.08 24.39
C ASP A 298 -13.94 -2.68 25.72
N LYS A 299 -15.21 -3.04 25.86
CA LYS A 299 -16.01 -2.76 27.07
C LYS A 299 -15.46 -3.43 28.36
N ASP A 300 -14.62 -4.44 28.23
CA ASP A 300 -14.02 -5.20 29.30
C ASP A 300 -12.57 -4.73 29.60
N GLY A 301 -12.09 -3.71 28.88
CA GLY A 301 -10.77 -3.09 29.03
C GLY A 301 -9.64 -3.80 28.27
N ASN A 302 -9.96 -4.78 27.42
CA ASN A 302 -8.95 -5.46 26.62
C ASN A 302 -8.61 -4.64 25.36
N THR A 303 -7.35 -4.69 24.95
CA THR A 303 -6.91 -4.06 23.69
C THR A 303 -7.62 -4.66 22.48
N ILE A 304 -8.07 -3.81 21.58
CA ILE A 304 -8.67 -4.22 20.31
C ILE A 304 -7.55 -4.34 19.28
N ASP A 305 -7.18 -5.56 18.95
CA ASP A 305 -6.10 -5.95 18.05
C ASP A 305 -6.57 -6.61 16.75
N LYS A 306 -7.86 -6.53 16.45
CA LYS A 306 -8.47 -7.21 15.28
C LYS A 306 -9.47 -6.33 14.57
N PHE A 307 -9.17 -5.93 13.36
CA PHE A 307 -9.98 -5.01 12.56
C PHE A 307 -10.45 -5.66 11.26
N LYS A 308 -11.69 -5.40 10.86
CA LYS A 308 -12.19 -5.76 9.51
C LYS A 308 -11.80 -4.74 8.45
N THR A 309 -11.56 -3.52 8.89
CA THR A 309 -11.25 -2.39 8.00
C THR A 309 -10.58 -1.28 8.78
N PHE A 310 -9.72 -0.57 8.12
CA PHE A 310 -9.21 0.72 8.58
C PHE A 310 -9.04 1.68 7.40
N VAL A 311 -8.71 2.93 7.68
CA VAL A 311 -8.66 4.00 6.67
C VAL A 311 -7.31 4.69 6.71
N LEU A 312 -6.68 4.82 5.55
CA LEU A 312 -5.55 5.70 5.31
C LEU A 312 -6.10 7.02 4.80
N ARG A 313 -5.86 8.10 5.54
CA ARG A 313 -6.43 9.42 5.22
C ARG A 313 -5.38 10.36 4.69
N ALA A 314 -5.64 10.93 3.52
CA ALA A 314 -4.81 11.97 2.91
C ALA A 314 -5.04 13.38 3.51
N GLY A 315 -5.73 13.50 4.64
CA GLY A 315 -6.01 14.80 5.30
C GLY A 315 -7.35 15.43 4.93
N GLY A 316 -8.11 14.89 3.99
CA GLY A 316 -9.43 15.38 3.57
C GLY A 316 -9.38 16.86 3.14
N ASN A 317 -10.26 17.72 3.68
CA ASN A 317 -10.31 19.15 3.32
C ASN A 317 -9.03 19.94 3.66
N CYS A 318 -8.13 19.36 4.45
CA CYS A 318 -6.87 19.97 4.87
C CYS A 318 -5.65 19.28 4.23
N ALA A 319 -5.85 18.50 3.18
CA ALA A 319 -4.79 17.74 2.50
C ALA A 319 -3.64 18.62 1.99
N PHE A 320 -3.95 19.86 1.60
CA PHE A 320 -2.99 20.83 1.05
C PHE A 320 -2.41 21.80 2.09
N THR A 321 -2.80 21.65 3.37
CA THR A 321 -2.33 22.55 4.45
C THR A 321 -1.69 21.75 5.57
N SER A 322 -2.48 21.35 6.56
CA SER A 322 -1.98 20.70 7.77
C SER A 322 -2.06 19.17 7.76
N LYS A 323 -2.84 18.59 6.86
CA LYS A 323 -3.17 17.13 6.77
C LYS A 323 -3.79 16.52 8.04
N TYR A 324 -3.55 17.04 9.23
CA TYR A 324 -3.94 16.45 10.53
C TYR A 324 -5.04 17.20 11.29
N ASN A 325 -5.70 18.20 10.72
CA ASN A 325 -6.73 18.97 11.43
C ASN A 325 -7.84 18.10 12.03
N ASP A 326 -8.30 17.08 11.33
CA ASP A 326 -9.33 16.17 11.84
C ASP A 326 -8.83 15.41 13.10
N THR A 327 -7.63 14.89 13.04
CA THR A 327 -6.97 14.23 14.19
C THR A 327 -6.83 15.18 15.37
N TYR A 328 -6.35 16.40 15.13
CA TYR A 328 -6.20 17.43 16.17
C TYR A 328 -7.53 17.73 16.87
N TRP A 329 -8.60 17.97 16.12
CA TRP A 329 -9.91 18.23 16.70
C TRP A 329 -10.47 17.02 17.45
N GLN A 330 -10.25 15.82 16.99
CA GLN A 330 -10.68 14.60 17.68
C GLN A 330 -9.89 14.38 18.97
N THR A 331 -8.61 14.68 18.99
CA THR A 331 -7.77 14.63 20.21
C THR A 331 -8.25 15.64 21.24
N LEU A 332 -8.56 16.87 20.82
CA LEU A 332 -9.15 17.88 21.74
C LEU A 332 -10.53 17.45 22.28
N ALA A 333 -11.32 16.76 21.45
CA ALA A 333 -12.64 16.28 21.84
C ALA A 333 -12.61 15.02 22.73
N ALA A 334 -11.48 14.34 22.85
CA ALA A 334 -11.38 13.11 23.64
C ALA A 334 -11.69 13.30 25.15
N GLY A 335 -11.59 14.54 25.65
CA GLY A 335 -11.93 14.89 27.03
C GLY A 335 -13.41 15.19 27.27
N VAL A 336 -14.27 15.16 26.25
CA VAL A 336 -15.71 15.42 26.35
C VAL A 336 -16.51 14.15 25.99
N ASP A 337 -17.77 14.10 26.39
CA ASP A 337 -18.65 12.96 26.16
C ASP A 337 -19.11 12.91 24.68
N CYS A 338 -18.18 12.53 23.81
CA CYS A 338 -18.44 12.32 22.38
C CYS A 338 -17.57 11.17 21.83
N SER A 339 -18.06 10.51 20.78
CA SER A 339 -17.30 9.47 20.11
C SER A 339 -16.22 10.08 19.23
N THR A 340 -14.98 9.71 19.46
CA THR A 340 -13.81 10.06 18.64
C THR A 340 -13.28 8.83 17.91
N LYS A 341 -12.37 9.05 16.95
CA LYS A 341 -11.68 7.98 16.23
C LYS A 341 -10.22 7.96 16.63
N ALA A 342 -9.71 6.78 16.93
CA ALA A 342 -8.28 6.60 17.06
C ALA A 342 -7.58 6.89 15.73
N SER A 343 -6.43 7.52 15.79
CA SER A 343 -5.62 7.86 14.63
C SER A 343 -4.15 8.00 15.01
N ARG A 344 -3.29 7.68 14.08
CA ARG A 344 -1.85 7.83 14.23
C ARG A 344 -1.22 8.23 12.90
N PRO A 345 -0.03 8.85 12.91
CA PRO A 345 0.68 9.19 11.68
C PRO A 345 1.16 7.93 10.95
N CYS A 346 1.14 8.00 9.62
CA CYS A 346 1.76 7.00 8.76
C CYS A 346 2.32 7.65 7.50
N VAL A 347 3.28 6.99 6.89
CA VAL A 347 3.69 7.23 5.51
C VAL A 347 3.19 6.07 4.65
N VAL A 348 2.88 6.34 3.39
CA VAL A 348 2.32 5.34 2.48
C VAL A 348 3.16 5.28 1.22
N TYR A 349 3.48 4.07 0.79
CA TYR A 349 4.06 3.77 -0.51
C TYR A 349 3.04 3.00 -1.33
N LEU A 350 2.95 3.30 -2.62
CA LEU A 350 2.05 2.66 -3.57
C LEU A 350 2.87 2.07 -4.71
N ASN A 351 2.84 0.75 -4.87
CA ASN A 351 3.67 0.01 -5.82
C ASN A 351 5.15 0.42 -5.78
N GLY A 352 5.69 0.60 -4.58
CA GLY A 352 7.08 0.93 -4.38
C GLY A 352 7.46 2.41 -4.48
N GLU A 353 6.50 3.34 -4.59
CA GLU A 353 6.73 4.78 -4.62
C GLU A 353 6.02 5.50 -3.47
N TYR A 354 6.68 6.47 -2.86
CA TYR A 354 6.07 7.32 -1.82
C TYR A 354 4.85 8.06 -2.37
N TRP A 355 3.70 8.01 -1.64
CA TRP A 355 2.40 8.43 -2.14
C TRP A 355 1.62 9.39 -1.25
#